data_80ea7cf01857db2ed42120e064e30caf
#
_entry.id   80ea7cf01857db2ed42120e064e30caf
#
_cell.length_a   1.000
_cell.length_b   1.000
_cell.length_c   1.000
_cell.angle_alpha   90.00
_cell.angle_beta   90.00
_cell.angle_gamma   90.00
#
_symmetry.space_group_name_H-M   'P 1'
#
loop_
_entity.id
_entity.type
_entity.pdbx_description
1 polymer ?
#
loop_
_entity_poly.entity_id
_entity_poly.type
_entity_poly.pdbx_seq_one_letter_code
_entity_poly.pdbx_strand_id
1 'polypeptide(L)'
;MSRAVTRTILAAAAAALVAPAALAYCLTGVRWPADANVYYNTGGKVTAGQCISSSQMDSAVTSGIGAWRAIHYAGTTTKTANKRDGQNTVGWARLGGGTLGVTNYLSYDRNRTVACGGNVFANLYEADVRITTTYRWTSGGGQCPCAAGPAYYLNAVSEHEFGHVIGLCHTNNPSSLMYPSFGTCENKSASGDENSGENALCY
;
A
#
# COMPACT_ATOMS: atom_id res chain seq x y z
N MET A 1 9.72 -6.91 -78.94
CA MET A 1 8.75 -6.13 -78.11
C MET A 1 8.57 -6.83 -76.80
N SER A 2 9.32 -6.38 -75.77
CA SER A 2 9.30 -6.98 -74.40
C SER A 2 8.34 -6.18 -73.52
N ARG A 3 7.33 -6.84 -72.95
CA ARG A 3 6.37 -6.23 -72.04
C ARG A 3 6.94 -6.34 -70.59
N ALA A 4 7.23 -5.20 -70.03
CA ALA A 4 7.57 -5.11 -68.62
C ALA A 4 6.31 -5.32 -67.75
N VAL A 5 6.34 -6.29 -66.82
CA VAL A 5 5.30 -6.54 -65.85
C VAL A 5 5.67 -5.79 -64.58
N THR A 6 4.99 -4.69 -64.28
CA THR A 6 5.14 -3.94 -63.04
C THR A 6 4.40 -4.68 -61.91
N ARG A 7 5.13 -5.23 -60.94
CA ARG A 7 4.54 -5.79 -59.71
C ARG A 7 4.41 -4.71 -58.65
N THR A 8 3.17 -4.34 -58.35
CA THR A 8 2.83 -3.47 -57.23
C THR A 8 2.90 -4.27 -55.93
N ILE A 9 3.81 -3.93 -55.03
CA ILE A 9 3.87 -4.50 -53.69
C ILE A 9 2.96 -3.67 -52.78
N LEU A 10 1.82 -4.24 -52.37
CA LEU A 10 0.98 -3.66 -51.30
C LEU A 10 1.67 -3.93 -49.98
N ALA A 11 2.18 -2.90 -49.35
CA ALA A 11 2.63 -2.96 -47.96
C ALA A 11 1.40 -2.88 -47.05
N ALA A 12 1.03 -4.01 -46.43
CA ALA A 12 0.02 -4.03 -45.38
C ALA A 12 0.65 -3.45 -44.09
N ALA A 13 0.24 -2.25 -43.72
CA ALA A 13 0.56 -1.69 -42.40
C ALA A 13 -0.22 -2.46 -41.33
N ALA A 14 0.46 -3.31 -40.59
CA ALA A 14 -0.09 -3.92 -39.38
C ALA A 14 -0.21 -2.84 -38.30
N ALA A 15 -1.41 -2.33 -38.09
CA ALA A 15 -1.70 -1.52 -36.92
C ALA A 15 -1.64 -2.44 -35.67
N ALA A 16 -0.58 -2.32 -34.92
CA ALA A 16 -0.51 -2.96 -33.59
C ALA A 16 -1.57 -2.30 -32.71
N LEU A 17 -2.65 -3.01 -32.44
CA LEU A 17 -3.60 -2.68 -31.38
C LEU A 17 -2.84 -2.79 -30.06
N VAL A 18 -2.36 -1.67 -29.55
CA VAL A 18 -1.90 -1.58 -28.16
C VAL A 18 -3.16 -1.76 -27.31
N ALA A 19 -3.38 -2.94 -26.79
CA ALA A 19 -4.39 -3.16 -25.78
C ALA A 19 -4.10 -2.19 -24.63
N PRO A 20 -5.09 -1.42 -24.12
CA PRO A 20 -4.86 -0.60 -22.93
C PRO A 20 -4.33 -1.53 -21.83
N ALA A 21 -3.21 -1.14 -21.21
CA ALA A 21 -2.72 -1.85 -20.02
C ALA A 21 -3.90 -1.95 -19.06
N ALA A 22 -4.31 -3.16 -18.71
CA ALA A 22 -5.35 -3.37 -17.72
C ALA A 22 -4.87 -2.64 -16.44
N LEU A 23 -5.69 -1.72 -15.94
CA LEU A 23 -5.41 -1.03 -14.69
C LEU A 23 -5.23 -2.11 -13.61
N ALA A 24 -4.01 -2.24 -13.08
CA ALA A 24 -3.69 -3.31 -12.16
C ALA A 24 -4.04 -2.94 -10.71
N TYR A 25 -4.32 -1.64 -10.43
CA TYR A 25 -4.79 -1.19 -9.12
C TYR A 25 -6.26 -1.54 -8.88
N CYS A 26 -6.62 -1.71 -7.62
CA CYS A 26 -7.97 -2.00 -7.15
C CYS A 26 -8.40 -0.94 -6.13
N LEU A 27 -9.68 -0.55 -6.11
CA LEU A 27 -10.24 0.45 -5.21
C LEU A 27 -11.29 -0.19 -4.28
N THR A 28 -11.22 0.11 -2.98
CA THR A 28 -12.12 -0.45 -1.96
C THR A 28 -13.53 0.18 -1.96
N GLY A 29 -13.71 1.29 -2.68
CA GLY A 29 -14.97 2.05 -2.68
C GLY A 29 -15.12 3.04 -1.52
N VAL A 30 -14.06 3.24 -0.72
CA VAL A 30 -13.98 4.29 0.30
C VAL A 30 -12.80 5.22 0.00
N ARG A 31 -12.91 6.47 0.44
CA ARG A 31 -11.79 7.43 0.43
C ARG A 31 -12.00 8.50 1.51
N TRP A 32 -10.93 9.18 1.86
CA TRP A 32 -11.02 10.36 2.72
C TRP A 32 -11.66 11.53 1.96
N PRO A 33 -12.54 12.30 2.62
CA PRO A 33 -13.10 13.53 2.04
C PRO A 33 -12.06 14.66 1.95
N ALA A 34 -11.00 14.59 2.76
CA ALA A 34 -9.85 15.47 2.80
C ALA A 34 -8.65 14.64 3.28
N ASP A 35 -7.45 15.23 3.33
CA ASP A 35 -6.26 14.59 3.88
C ASP A 35 -6.48 14.14 5.32
N ALA A 36 -5.95 12.97 5.67
CA ALA A 36 -6.13 12.38 6.98
C ALA A 36 -4.83 12.34 7.78
N ASN A 37 -4.94 12.66 9.06
CA ASN A 37 -3.84 12.53 10.02
C ASN A 37 -3.79 11.09 10.56
N VAL A 38 -2.58 10.52 10.59
CA VAL A 38 -2.31 9.20 11.18
C VAL A 38 -1.36 9.37 12.35
N TYR A 39 -1.70 8.74 13.48
CA TYR A 39 -0.91 8.76 14.71
C TYR A 39 -0.27 7.38 14.94
N TYR A 40 0.93 7.37 15.50
CA TYR A 40 1.65 6.14 15.77
C TYR A 40 1.71 5.84 17.27
N ASN A 41 1.18 4.67 17.64
CA ASN A 41 1.37 4.11 18.99
C ASN A 41 2.62 3.21 18.99
N THR A 42 3.68 3.66 19.63
CA THR A 42 4.94 2.92 19.74
C THR A 42 4.90 1.81 20.81
N GLY A 43 3.84 1.76 21.60
CA GLY A 43 3.65 0.76 22.66
C GLY A 43 3.40 -0.65 22.08
N GLY A 44 3.82 -1.66 22.82
CA GLY A 44 3.65 -3.08 22.40
C GLY A 44 4.64 -3.57 21.35
N LYS A 45 5.53 -2.72 20.85
CA LYS A 45 6.59 -3.06 19.90
C LYS A 45 7.55 -4.08 20.53
N VAL A 46 7.81 -5.18 19.83
CA VAL A 46 8.81 -6.18 20.24
C VAL A 46 10.14 -5.85 19.58
N THR A 47 11.14 -5.51 20.38
CA THR A 47 12.49 -5.12 19.91
C THR A 47 13.52 -6.24 20.04
N ALA A 48 13.28 -7.21 20.91
CA ALA A 48 14.20 -8.33 21.10
C ALA A 48 14.18 -9.27 19.87
N GLY A 49 15.37 -9.63 19.39
CA GLY A 49 15.52 -10.54 18.25
C GLY A 49 15.16 -9.93 16.88
N GLN A 50 14.98 -8.62 16.81
CA GLN A 50 14.77 -7.90 15.55
C GLN A 50 16.07 -7.67 14.79
N CYS A 51 15.98 -7.48 13.47
CA CYS A 51 17.13 -7.17 12.62
C CYS A 51 17.46 -5.67 12.58
N ILE A 52 16.61 -4.85 13.17
CA ILE A 52 16.72 -3.39 13.23
C ILE A 52 16.42 -2.88 14.64
N SER A 53 16.94 -1.71 14.95
CA SER A 53 16.71 -1.04 16.23
C SER A 53 15.27 -0.53 16.35
N SER A 54 14.86 -0.20 17.58
CA SER A 54 13.56 0.42 17.86
C SER A 54 13.35 1.70 17.03
N SER A 55 14.35 2.57 16.94
CA SER A 55 14.24 3.82 16.16
C SER A 55 14.12 3.56 14.65
N GLN A 56 14.80 2.54 14.13
CA GLN A 56 14.64 2.14 12.73
C GLN A 56 13.26 1.56 12.44
N MET A 57 12.66 0.84 13.42
CA MET A 57 11.27 0.40 13.31
C MET A 57 10.32 1.60 13.23
N ASP A 58 10.51 2.60 14.08
CA ASP A 58 9.70 3.81 14.08
C ASP A 58 9.83 4.57 12.76
N SER A 59 11.06 4.72 12.26
CA SER A 59 11.31 5.34 10.96
C SER A 59 10.66 4.57 9.81
N ALA A 60 10.70 3.24 9.82
CA ALA A 60 10.09 2.42 8.78
C ALA A 60 8.57 2.58 8.73
N VAL A 61 7.91 2.62 9.90
CA VAL A 61 6.46 2.85 9.99
C VAL A 61 6.09 4.26 9.50
N THR A 62 6.78 5.28 9.97
CA THR A 62 6.48 6.67 9.60
C THR A 62 6.81 6.97 8.14
N SER A 63 7.84 6.32 7.57
CA SER A 63 8.12 6.40 6.12
C SER A 63 7.00 5.80 5.29
N GLY A 64 6.39 4.69 5.74
CA GLY A 64 5.23 4.11 5.05
C GLY A 64 4.04 5.06 4.99
N ILE A 65 3.78 5.85 6.06
CA ILE A 65 2.76 6.90 6.02
C ILE A 65 3.12 7.95 4.96
N GLY A 66 4.38 8.41 4.96
CA GLY A 66 4.86 9.45 4.05
C GLY A 66 4.95 9.06 2.57
N ALA A 67 4.72 7.78 2.23
CA ALA A 67 4.67 7.31 0.85
C ALA A 67 3.41 7.76 0.10
N TRP A 68 2.36 8.17 0.82
CA TRP A 68 1.04 8.49 0.28
C TRP A 68 0.67 9.95 0.52
N ARG A 69 0.11 10.63 -0.50
CA ARG A 69 -0.23 12.06 -0.45
C ARG A 69 -1.44 12.37 0.42
N ALA A 70 -2.37 11.41 0.52
CA ALA A 70 -3.66 11.59 1.20
C ALA A 70 -3.59 11.49 2.72
N ILE A 71 -2.45 11.07 3.28
CA ILE A 71 -2.28 10.86 4.71
C ILE A 71 -0.98 11.47 5.21
N HIS A 72 -1.00 11.93 6.47
CA HIS A 72 0.15 12.58 7.08
C HIS A 72 0.44 12.01 8.47
N TYR A 73 1.71 11.82 8.77
CA TYR A 73 2.13 11.49 10.13
C TYR A 73 1.91 12.69 11.05
N ALA A 74 1.06 12.52 12.05
CA ALA A 74 0.65 13.60 12.97
C ALA A 74 1.30 13.51 14.36
N GLY A 75 2.16 12.52 14.60
CA GLY A 75 2.85 12.34 15.86
C GLY A 75 2.53 11.02 16.56
N THR A 76 3.03 10.88 17.78
CA THR A 76 2.78 9.68 18.59
C THR A 76 1.49 9.78 19.39
N THR A 77 0.93 8.63 19.75
CA THR A 77 -0.29 8.52 20.57
C THR A 77 -0.17 7.37 21.57
N THR A 78 -0.97 7.41 22.62
CA THR A 78 -1.19 6.28 23.54
C THR A 78 -2.45 5.48 23.21
N LYS A 79 -3.27 5.96 22.26
CA LYS A 79 -4.47 5.25 21.82
C LYS A 79 -4.09 3.94 21.11
N THR A 80 -4.95 2.95 21.28
CA THR A 80 -4.71 1.61 20.72
C THR A 80 -5.41 1.49 19.38
N ALA A 81 -4.70 1.03 18.36
CA ALA A 81 -5.28 0.74 17.06
C ALA A 81 -6.42 -0.30 17.16
N ASN A 82 -7.36 -0.23 16.23
CA ASN A 82 -8.59 -1.02 16.19
C ASN A 82 -9.62 -0.63 17.28
N LYS A 83 -9.68 0.64 17.59
CA LYS A 83 -10.68 1.27 18.47
C LYS A 83 -11.40 2.36 17.70
N ARG A 84 -12.74 2.32 17.70
CA ARG A 84 -13.56 3.37 17.09
C ARG A 84 -13.57 4.57 18.03
N ASP A 85 -12.62 5.46 17.87
CA ASP A 85 -12.41 6.61 18.76
C ASP A 85 -12.13 7.93 18.01
N GLY A 86 -12.33 7.92 16.69
CA GLY A 86 -12.15 9.08 15.82
C GLY A 86 -10.69 9.42 15.52
N GLN A 87 -9.74 8.54 15.83
CA GLN A 87 -8.32 8.76 15.53
C GLN A 87 -7.78 7.62 14.69
N ASN A 88 -7.16 7.95 13.56
CA ASN A 88 -6.45 6.97 12.74
C ASN A 88 -5.14 6.60 13.44
N THR A 89 -5.04 5.38 13.90
CA THR A 89 -3.91 4.92 14.68
C THR A 89 -3.21 3.75 14.02
N VAL A 90 -1.89 3.81 13.89
CA VAL A 90 -1.07 2.62 13.63
C VAL A 90 -0.44 2.14 14.94
N GLY A 91 -0.46 0.83 15.17
CA GLY A 91 0.09 0.24 16.39
C GLY A 91 0.48 -1.22 16.20
N TRP A 92 0.98 -1.81 17.28
CA TRP A 92 1.50 -3.17 17.30
C TRP A 92 0.51 -4.13 17.94
N ALA A 93 0.38 -5.33 17.36
CA ALA A 93 -0.51 -6.35 17.89
C ALA A 93 0.03 -7.76 17.55
N ARG A 94 -0.33 -8.75 18.35
CA ARG A 94 -0.14 -10.15 17.96
C ARG A 94 -1.25 -10.51 16.98
N LEU A 95 -0.91 -10.66 15.70
CA LEU A 95 -1.84 -11.08 14.64
C LEU A 95 -1.74 -12.59 14.42
N GLY A 96 -2.80 -13.19 13.88
CA GLY A 96 -2.88 -14.61 13.55
C GLY A 96 -1.91 -15.04 12.44
N GLY A 97 -1.76 -16.35 12.26
CA GLY A 97 -0.76 -16.96 11.39
C GLY A 97 -0.69 -16.38 9.97
N GLY A 98 0.50 -16.02 9.54
CA GLY A 98 0.78 -15.49 8.22
C GLY A 98 0.50 -13.99 8.03
N THR A 99 -0.21 -13.33 8.97
CA THR A 99 -0.58 -11.92 8.85
C THR A 99 0.55 -11.01 9.30
N LEU A 100 1.02 -10.13 8.42
CA LEU A 100 2.08 -9.15 8.69
C LEU A 100 1.53 -7.81 9.16
N GLY A 101 0.44 -7.38 8.55
CA GLY A 101 -0.30 -6.18 8.89
C GLY A 101 -1.79 -6.36 8.64
N VAL A 102 -2.59 -5.44 9.10
CA VAL A 102 -4.03 -5.38 8.81
C VAL A 102 -4.54 -3.96 8.97
N THR A 103 -5.29 -3.50 7.98
CA THR A 103 -6.00 -2.22 7.99
C THR A 103 -7.49 -2.46 8.22
N ASN A 104 -8.07 -1.74 9.17
CA ASN A 104 -9.50 -1.80 9.49
C ASN A 104 -10.15 -0.44 9.26
N TYR A 105 -11.19 -0.39 8.42
CA TYR A 105 -12.07 0.76 8.30
C TYR A 105 -13.08 0.75 9.44
N LEU A 106 -12.92 1.64 10.39
CA LEU A 106 -13.71 1.66 11.62
C LEU A 106 -14.91 2.60 11.53
N SER A 107 -14.80 3.66 10.76
CA SER A 107 -15.89 4.62 10.56
C SER A 107 -15.93 5.11 9.12
N TYR A 108 -17.06 4.89 8.43
CA TYR A 108 -17.31 5.43 7.09
C TYR A 108 -18.83 5.64 6.90
N ASP A 109 -19.19 6.52 5.97
CA ASP A 109 -20.59 6.85 5.68
C ASP A 109 -20.88 6.65 4.19
N ARG A 110 -21.69 5.66 3.88
CA ARG A 110 -22.13 5.34 2.51
C ARG A 110 -23.15 6.34 1.94
N ASN A 111 -23.80 7.12 2.80
CA ASN A 111 -24.77 8.15 2.39
C ASN A 111 -24.07 9.47 2.05
N ARG A 112 -22.82 9.65 2.48
CA ARG A 112 -21.95 10.77 2.11
C ARG A 112 -20.88 10.27 1.19
N THR A 113 -20.87 10.76 -0.04
CA THR A 113 -19.98 10.27 -1.08
C THR A 113 -19.19 11.41 -1.70
N VAL A 114 -18.02 11.04 -2.23
CA VAL A 114 -17.19 11.91 -3.05
C VAL A 114 -17.07 11.29 -4.43
N ALA A 115 -17.32 12.07 -5.46
CA ALA A 115 -17.12 11.64 -6.85
C ALA A 115 -15.68 11.96 -7.30
N CYS A 116 -15.06 11.02 -8.01
CA CYS A 116 -13.75 11.20 -8.60
C CYS A 116 -13.60 10.37 -9.87
N GLY A 117 -13.20 11.00 -10.96
CA GLY A 117 -12.90 10.30 -12.22
C GLY A 117 -14.01 9.38 -12.73
N GLY A 118 -15.28 9.67 -12.44
CA GLY A 118 -16.42 8.83 -12.76
C GLY A 118 -16.75 7.76 -11.73
N ASN A 119 -15.93 7.59 -10.70
CA ASN A 119 -16.20 6.72 -9.56
C ASN A 119 -16.88 7.48 -8.41
N VAL A 120 -17.62 6.78 -7.57
CA VAL A 120 -18.26 7.32 -6.37
C VAL A 120 -17.76 6.53 -5.17
N PHE A 121 -17.24 7.23 -4.17
CA PHE A 121 -16.64 6.65 -2.98
C PHE A 121 -17.41 7.06 -1.73
N ALA A 122 -17.61 6.14 -0.80
CA ALA A 122 -18.08 6.46 0.54
C ALA A 122 -17.02 7.24 1.32
N ASN A 123 -17.44 8.24 2.10
CA ASN A 123 -16.51 8.99 2.95
C ASN A 123 -15.97 8.10 4.07
N LEU A 124 -14.65 8.00 4.15
CA LEU A 124 -13.93 7.36 5.24
C LEU A 124 -13.61 8.39 6.31
N TYR A 125 -13.80 8.06 7.57
CA TYR A 125 -13.55 8.93 8.71
C TYR A 125 -12.56 8.36 9.71
N GLU A 126 -12.36 7.04 9.71
CA GLU A 126 -11.43 6.39 10.61
C GLU A 126 -10.95 5.06 10.03
N ALA A 127 -9.63 4.89 9.99
CA ALA A 127 -8.96 3.66 9.63
C ALA A 127 -7.76 3.43 10.52
N ASP A 128 -7.65 2.24 11.07
CA ASP A 128 -6.54 1.84 11.94
C ASP A 128 -5.70 0.75 11.30
N VAL A 129 -4.41 0.81 11.55
CA VAL A 129 -3.42 -0.19 11.11
C VAL A 129 -2.85 -0.93 12.30
N ARG A 130 -2.78 -2.26 12.20
CA ARG A 130 -2.05 -3.08 13.17
C ARG A 130 -0.94 -3.83 12.46
N ILE A 131 0.27 -3.72 12.98
CA ILE A 131 1.46 -4.43 12.52
C ILE A 131 1.76 -5.55 13.49
N THR A 132 2.09 -6.74 13.00
CA THR A 132 2.31 -7.91 13.85
C THR A 132 3.58 -7.80 14.68
N THR A 133 3.52 -8.32 15.90
CA THR A 133 4.68 -8.51 16.77
C THR A 133 5.29 -9.92 16.66
N THR A 134 4.75 -10.78 15.79
CA THR A 134 5.10 -12.20 15.71
C THR A 134 6.38 -12.47 14.93
N TYR A 135 6.67 -11.62 13.93
CA TYR A 135 7.77 -11.84 13.00
C TYR A 135 8.94 -10.88 13.23
N ARG A 136 10.09 -11.23 12.64
CA ARG A 136 11.26 -10.34 12.62
C ARG A 136 11.13 -9.32 11.52
N TRP A 137 11.59 -8.11 11.84
CA TRP A 137 11.55 -6.97 10.95
C TRP A 137 12.94 -6.51 10.56
N THR A 138 13.09 -6.11 9.31
CA THR A 138 14.21 -5.35 8.78
C THR A 138 13.68 -4.08 8.10
N SER A 139 14.57 -3.17 7.70
CA SER A 139 14.21 -1.96 6.97
C SER A 139 15.00 -1.87 5.66
N GLY A 140 14.60 -0.99 4.75
CA GLY A 140 15.17 -0.86 3.41
C GLY A 140 16.70 -0.66 3.34
N GLY A 141 17.34 -0.22 4.43
CA GLY A 141 18.79 -0.13 4.57
C GLY A 141 19.41 -1.30 5.35
N GLY A 142 18.60 -2.25 5.82
CA GLY A 142 19.05 -3.40 6.61
C GLY A 142 19.42 -4.61 5.75
N GLN A 143 20.27 -5.47 6.32
CA GLN A 143 20.59 -6.76 5.68
C GLN A 143 19.41 -7.73 5.86
N CYS A 144 19.09 -8.46 4.79
CA CYS A 144 18.11 -9.53 4.85
C CYS A 144 18.66 -10.77 4.09
N PRO A 145 18.71 -11.98 4.71
CA PRO A 145 18.38 -12.22 6.12
C PRO A 145 19.43 -11.58 7.04
N CYS A 146 19.03 -11.19 8.26
CA CYS A 146 19.97 -10.72 9.28
C CYS A 146 20.54 -11.88 10.10
N ALA A 147 21.49 -11.59 11.00
CA ALA A 147 22.11 -12.62 11.86
C ALA A 147 21.07 -13.38 12.72
N ALA A 148 19.93 -12.77 13.02
CA ALA A 148 18.82 -13.40 13.77
C ALA A 148 17.94 -14.31 12.90
N GLY A 149 18.12 -14.32 11.57
CA GLY A 149 17.39 -15.15 10.61
C GLY A 149 16.50 -14.39 9.64
N PRO A 150 15.55 -15.08 8.98
CA PRO A 150 14.65 -14.47 8.02
C PRO A 150 13.81 -13.34 8.63
N ALA A 151 13.63 -12.25 7.89
CA ALA A 151 12.88 -11.09 8.31
C ALA A 151 12.02 -10.54 7.17
N TYR A 152 11.04 -9.70 7.50
CA TYR A 152 10.23 -8.98 6.54
C TYR A 152 10.63 -7.50 6.52
N TYR A 153 10.49 -6.86 5.37
CA TYR A 153 10.73 -5.42 5.27
C TYR A 153 9.56 -4.62 5.86
N LEU A 154 9.78 -4.01 7.03
CA LEU A 154 8.76 -3.28 7.76
C LEU A 154 8.26 -2.05 6.98
N ASN A 155 9.13 -1.34 6.29
CA ASN A 155 8.74 -0.23 5.43
C ASN A 155 7.79 -0.67 4.32
N ALA A 156 8.05 -1.80 3.64
CA ALA A 156 7.18 -2.30 2.59
C ALA A 156 5.80 -2.73 3.12
N VAL A 157 5.77 -3.44 4.26
CA VAL A 157 4.50 -3.83 4.89
C VAL A 157 3.73 -2.61 5.39
N SER A 158 4.40 -1.63 5.99
CA SER A 158 3.75 -0.39 6.43
C SER A 158 3.17 0.39 5.26
N GLU A 159 3.94 0.56 4.19
CA GLU A 159 3.50 1.23 2.97
C GLU A 159 2.29 0.52 2.33
N HIS A 160 2.28 -0.82 2.31
CA HIS A 160 1.14 -1.64 1.85
C HIS A 160 -0.13 -1.36 2.69
N GLU A 161 -0.01 -1.41 4.01
CA GLU A 161 -1.16 -1.17 4.90
C GLU A 161 -1.69 0.26 4.75
N PHE A 162 -0.81 1.24 4.56
CA PHE A 162 -1.24 2.61 4.29
C PHE A 162 -1.83 2.80 2.88
N GLY A 163 -1.49 1.96 1.92
CA GLY A 163 -2.22 1.84 0.66
C GLY A 163 -3.68 1.46 0.88
N HIS A 164 -3.95 0.54 1.81
CA HIS A 164 -5.33 0.26 2.22
C HIS A 164 -5.97 1.46 2.92
N VAL A 165 -5.26 2.14 3.81
CA VAL A 165 -5.79 3.33 4.50
C VAL A 165 -6.29 4.37 3.51
N ILE A 166 -5.61 4.60 2.39
CA ILE A 166 -6.07 5.57 1.39
C ILE A 166 -7.18 5.05 0.48
N GLY A 167 -7.49 3.74 0.50
CA GLY A 167 -8.59 3.14 -0.25
C GLY A 167 -8.19 2.19 -1.37
N LEU A 168 -6.92 1.78 -1.45
CA LEU A 168 -6.49 0.71 -2.37
C LEU A 168 -6.85 -0.67 -1.82
N CYS A 169 -7.18 -1.61 -2.69
CA CYS A 169 -7.33 -3.02 -2.35
C CYS A 169 -6.20 -3.87 -2.96
N HIS A 170 -6.18 -5.15 -2.64
CA HIS A 170 -5.19 -6.06 -3.18
C HIS A 170 -5.30 -6.20 -4.70
N THR A 171 -4.15 -6.37 -5.36
CA THR A 171 -4.06 -6.70 -6.78
C THR A 171 -3.58 -8.14 -6.98
N ASN A 172 -3.77 -8.67 -8.18
CA ASN A 172 -3.28 -9.99 -8.57
C ASN A 172 -1.85 -9.95 -9.15
N ASN A 173 -1.21 -8.77 -9.22
CA ASN A 173 0.15 -8.62 -9.72
C ASN A 173 1.17 -8.89 -8.61
N PRO A 174 1.95 -9.98 -8.67
CA PRO A 174 2.92 -10.32 -7.61
C PRO A 174 4.03 -9.29 -7.41
N SER A 175 4.29 -8.45 -8.41
CA SER A 175 5.31 -7.39 -8.32
C SER A 175 4.79 -6.10 -7.68
N SER A 176 3.47 -5.94 -7.56
CA SER A 176 2.83 -4.77 -6.94
C SER A 176 3.07 -4.75 -5.44
N LEU A 177 3.21 -3.56 -4.88
CA LEU A 177 3.17 -3.35 -3.42
C LEU A 177 1.86 -3.87 -2.83
N MET A 178 0.72 -3.66 -3.53
CA MET A 178 -0.60 -4.08 -3.07
C MET A 178 -0.92 -5.56 -3.34
N TYR A 179 0.07 -6.40 -3.67
CA TYR A 179 -0.11 -7.85 -3.68
C TYR A 179 -0.32 -8.38 -2.26
N PRO A 180 -1.28 -9.33 -2.02
CA PRO A 180 -1.72 -9.69 -0.66
C PRO A 180 -0.68 -10.46 0.19
N SER A 181 0.50 -10.74 -0.33
CA SER A 181 1.54 -11.45 0.42
C SER A 181 2.94 -10.91 0.14
N PHE A 182 3.79 -11.03 1.16
CA PHE A 182 5.22 -10.72 1.10
C PHE A 182 6.02 -11.98 1.48
N GLY A 183 7.05 -12.27 0.70
CA GLY A 183 8.10 -13.20 1.09
C GLY A 183 9.06 -12.58 2.11
N THR A 184 9.80 -13.43 2.81
CA THR A 184 10.95 -12.96 3.59
C THR A 184 11.99 -12.33 2.67
N CYS A 185 12.58 -11.23 3.10
CA CYS A 185 13.55 -10.45 2.30
C CYS A 185 12.97 -9.87 0.99
N GLU A 186 11.66 -9.84 0.83
CA GLU A 186 11.02 -9.20 -0.30
C GLU A 186 10.72 -7.73 0.02
N ASN A 187 11.38 -6.82 -0.70
CA ASN A 187 11.17 -5.38 -0.57
C ASN A 187 10.38 -4.86 -1.77
N LYS A 188 9.25 -4.23 -1.49
CA LYS A 188 8.40 -3.56 -2.48
C LYS A 188 8.16 -2.12 -2.04
N SER A 189 7.88 -1.26 -3.00
CA SER A 189 7.45 0.13 -2.77
C SER A 189 6.39 0.52 -3.79
N ALA A 190 5.64 1.58 -3.49
CA ALA A 190 4.67 2.11 -4.42
C ALA A 190 5.31 2.44 -5.78
N SER A 191 4.66 2.00 -6.83
CA SER A 191 5.10 2.11 -8.22
C SER A 191 4.09 2.91 -9.04
N GLY A 192 4.27 2.93 -10.35
CA GLY A 192 3.33 3.61 -11.26
C GLY A 192 1.89 3.10 -11.15
N ASP A 193 1.68 1.86 -10.75
CA ASP A 193 0.36 1.26 -10.57
C ASP A 193 -0.34 1.80 -9.33
N GLU A 194 0.33 1.77 -8.18
CA GLU A 194 -0.17 2.32 -6.93
C GLU A 194 -0.40 3.83 -7.01
N ASN A 195 0.52 4.56 -7.65
CA ASN A 195 0.38 6.00 -7.90
C ASN A 195 -0.84 6.30 -8.81
N SER A 196 -1.10 5.43 -9.79
CA SER A 196 -2.30 5.55 -10.64
C SER A 196 -3.57 5.28 -9.83
N GLY A 197 -3.54 4.35 -8.90
CA GLY A 197 -4.61 4.07 -7.96
C GLY A 197 -4.89 5.26 -7.03
N GLU A 198 -3.84 5.87 -6.46
CA GLU A 198 -3.97 7.07 -5.64
C GLU A 198 -4.56 8.25 -6.44
N ASN A 199 -4.10 8.45 -7.69
CA ASN A 199 -4.67 9.45 -8.60
C ASN A 199 -6.15 9.18 -8.93
N ALA A 200 -6.55 7.90 -9.08
CA ALA A 200 -7.93 7.52 -9.31
C ALA A 200 -8.85 7.78 -8.10
N LEU A 201 -8.26 7.93 -6.92
CA LEU A 201 -8.93 8.39 -5.70
C LEU A 201 -8.98 9.92 -5.61
N CYS A 202 -8.39 10.66 -6.54
CA CYS A 202 -8.27 12.12 -6.58
C CYS A 202 -7.52 12.74 -5.37
N TYR A 203 -6.40 12.14 -5.01
CA TYR A 203 -5.48 12.72 -4.03
C TYR A 203 -4.31 13.46 -4.69
#